data_6fd573ea90e00f295a5dbc996178f8e8
#
_entry.id   6fd573ea90e00f295a5dbc996178f8e8
#
_cell.length_a   1.000
_cell.length_b   1.000
_cell.length_c   1.000
_cell.angle_alpha   90.00
_cell.angle_beta   90.00
_cell.angle_gamma   90.00
#
_symmetry.space_group_name_H-M   'P 1'
#
loop_
_entity.id
_entity.type
_entity.pdbx_description
1 polymer ?
#
loop_
_entity_poly.entity_id
_entity_poly.type
_entity_poly.pdbx_seq_one_letter_code
_entity_poly.pdbx_strand_id
1 'polypeptide(L)' 'MLLNTKARAQGGSLTTSIPAEVARRLGVTAGTDLFWIEDGQGGYRVYPGGEKTRRILEAHEEAISDYRDVFRELAK' A
#
# COMPACT_ATOMS: atom_id res chain seq x y z
N MET A 1 17.19 -1.42 4.14
CA MET A 1 17.71 -0.80 2.91
C MET A 1 16.93 0.46 2.58
N LEU A 2 17.63 1.51 2.22
CA LEU A 2 17.00 2.78 1.85
C LEU A 2 16.88 2.88 0.34
N LEU A 3 15.67 3.19 -0.13
CA LEU A 3 15.40 3.45 -1.54
C LEU A 3 14.93 4.89 -1.67
N ASN A 4 15.28 5.53 -2.76
CA ASN A 4 14.97 6.93 -2.97
C ASN A 4 14.27 7.15 -4.31
N THR A 5 13.13 7.84 -4.28
CA THR A 5 12.45 8.31 -5.49
C THR A 5 12.07 9.77 -5.28
N LYS A 6 11.66 10.44 -6.36
CA LYS A 6 11.26 11.83 -6.27
C LYS A 6 9.80 11.98 -6.66
N ALA A 7 9.11 12.86 -5.96
CA ALA A 7 7.76 13.23 -6.32
C ALA A 7 7.81 14.15 -7.55
N ARG A 8 6.88 13.91 -8.49
CA ARG A 8 6.75 14.71 -9.72
C ARG A 8 5.33 15.20 -9.85
N ALA A 9 5.18 16.39 -10.39
CA ALA A 9 3.86 16.91 -10.71
C ALA A 9 3.36 16.25 -12.00
N GLN A 10 2.13 15.76 -11.97
CA GLN A 10 1.49 15.17 -13.14
C GLN A 10 0.00 15.54 -13.11
N GLY A 11 -0.40 16.45 -14.00
CA GLY A 11 -1.74 17.00 -13.93
C GLY A 11 -1.95 17.69 -12.60
N GLY A 12 -3.03 17.44 -11.91
CA GLY A 12 -3.28 17.99 -10.59
C GLY A 12 -2.74 17.16 -9.45
N SER A 13 -1.89 16.15 -9.73
CA SER A 13 -1.42 15.20 -8.72
C SER A 13 0.08 15.19 -8.61
N LEU A 14 0.56 14.62 -7.50
CA LEU A 14 1.97 14.27 -7.34
C LEU A 14 2.12 12.77 -7.52
N THR A 15 3.12 12.35 -8.26
CA THR A 15 3.38 10.92 -8.53
C THR A 15 4.84 10.60 -8.27
N THR A 16 5.12 9.33 -8.07
CA THR A 16 6.49 8.82 -7.95
C THR A 16 6.56 7.43 -8.54
N SER A 17 7.75 7.04 -9.00
CA SER A 17 7.97 5.69 -9.50
C SER A 17 8.11 4.73 -8.34
N ILE A 18 7.55 3.54 -8.49
CA ILE A 18 7.77 2.46 -7.54
C ILE A 18 9.08 1.78 -7.93
N PRO A 19 10.07 1.72 -7.03
CA PRO A 19 11.33 1.04 -7.37
C PRO A 19 11.07 -0.39 -7.83
N ALA A 20 11.79 -0.85 -8.86
CA ALA A 20 11.57 -2.16 -9.43
C ALA A 20 11.69 -3.28 -8.40
N GLU A 21 12.61 -3.15 -7.46
CA GLU A 21 12.78 -4.12 -6.39
C GLU A 21 11.55 -4.21 -5.50
N VAL A 22 10.96 -3.06 -5.17
CA VAL A 22 9.74 -3.01 -4.35
C VAL A 22 8.56 -3.62 -5.12
N ALA A 23 8.43 -3.27 -6.40
CA ALA A 23 7.35 -3.82 -7.24
C ALA A 23 7.42 -5.34 -7.31
N ARG A 24 8.61 -5.89 -7.50
CA ARG A 24 8.80 -7.34 -7.54
C ARG A 24 8.46 -8.00 -6.21
N ARG A 25 8.92 -7.41 -5.11
CA ARG A 25 8.70 -7.97 -3.77
C ARG A 25 7.22 -7.94 -3.39
N LEU A 26 6.51 -6.89 -3.76
CA LEU A 26 5.10 -6.74 -3.46
C LEU A 26 4.18 -7.36 -4.51
N GLY A 27 4.72 -7.80 -5.64
CA GLY A 27 3.91 -8.35 -6.72
C GLY A 27 3.11 -7.30 -7.46
N VAL A 28 3.62 -6.08 -7.55
CA VAL A 28 2.92 -4.97 -8.21
C VAL A 28 3.25 -4.95 -9.70
N THR A 29 2.21 -4.85 -10.52
CA THR A 29 2.35 -4.71 -11.96
C THR A 29 1.43 -3.58 -12.42
N ALA A 30 1.48 -3.24 -13.71
CA ALA A 30 0.60 -2.21 -14.25
C ALA A 30 -0.85 -2.59 -14.01
N GLY A 31 -1.63 -1.68 -13.46
CA GLY A 31 -3.03 -1.91 -13.15
C GLY A 31 -3.31 -2.46 -11.77
N THR A 32 -2.28 -2.82 -11.01
CA THR A 32 -2.48 -3.27 -9.63
C THR A 32 -2.99 -2.10 -8.79
N ASP A 33 -4.05 -2.33 -8.02
CA ASP A 33 -4.53 -1.34 -7.08
C ASP A 33 -3.60 -1.23 -5.87
N LEU A 34 -3.41 -0.02 -5.41
CA LEU A 34 -2.62 0.25 -4.21
C LEU A 34 -3.52 0.93 -3.19
N PHE A 35 -3.56 0.37 -1.99
CA PHE A 35 -4.39 0.91 -0.91
C PHE A 35 -3.49 1.58 0.12
N TRP A 36 -3.81 2.82 0.44
CA TRP A 36 -3.02 3.64 1.35
C TRP A 36 -3.75 3.76 2.66
N ILE A 37 -3.10 3.37 3.75
CA ILE A 37 -3.70 3.42 5.08
C ILE A 37 -2.80 4.20 6.00
N GLU A 38 -3.37 5.18 6.69
CA GLU A 38 -2.68 5.94 7.70
C GLU A 38 -2.24 5.03 8.84
N ASP A 39 -0.99 5.14 9.25
CA ASP A 39 -0.42 4.23 10.25
C ASP A 39 -0.61 4.70 11.70
N GLY A 40 -1.19 5.88 11.90
CA GLY A 40 -1.39 6.44 13.23
C GLY A 40 -0.15 7.10 13.82
N GLN A 41 0.94 7.16 13.08
CA GLN A 41 2.19 7.73 13.54
C GLN A 41 2.74 8.80 12.59
N GLY A 42 1.86 9.37 11.77
CA GLY A 42 2.22 10.40 10.82
C GLY A 42 2.67 9.89 9.47
N GLY A 43 2.51 8.61 9.20
CA GLY A 43 2.87 8.02 7.92
C GLY A 43 1.75 7.20 7.34
N TYR A 44 2.03 6.54 6.22
CA TYR A 44 1.08 5.69 5.52
C TYR A 44 1.72 4.35 5.19
N ARG A 45 0.89 3.32 5.16
CA ARG A 45 1.28 2.01 4.64
C ARG A 45 0.56 1.77 3.34
N VAL A 46 1.21 1.01 2.45
CA VAL A 46 0.68 0.70 1.13
C VAL A 46 0.49 -0.80 1.01
N TYR A 47 -0.71 -1.22 0.61
CA TYR A 47 -1.02 -2.63 0.38
C TYR A 47 -1.45 -2.81 -1.08
N PRO A 48 -0.74 -3.63 -1.85
CA PRO A 48 -1.20 -3.98 -3.19
C PRO A 48 -2.26 -5.07 -3.10
N GLY A 49 -3.20 -5.08 -4.02
CA GLY A 49 -4.17 -6.17 -4.05
C GLY A 49 -5.37 -5.85 -4.91
N GLY A 50 -6.40 -6.69 -4.75
CA GLY A 50 -7.65 -6.55 -5.47
C GLY A 50 -8.82 -6.34 -4.52
N GLU A 51 -9.99 -6.80 -4.94
CA GLU A 51 -11.23 -6.58 -4.19
C GLU A 51 -11.22 -7.21 -2.81
N LYS A 52 -10.64 -8.40 -2.68
CA LYS A 52 -10.56 -9.06 -1.37
C LYS A 52 -9.72 -8.24 -0.40
N THR A 53 -8.58 -7.72 -0.87
CA THR A 53 -7.70 -6.87 -0.06
C THR A 53 -8.46 -5.62 0.37
N ARG A 54 -9.18 -4.97 -0.57
CA ARG A 54 -9.94 -3.77 -0.27
C ARG A 54 -10.97 -4.01 0.82
N ARG A 55 -11.72 -5.11 0.74
CA ARG A 55 -12.75 -5.44 1.72
C ARG A 55 -12.17 -5.67 3.11
N ILE A 56 -11.04 -6.36 3.18
CA ILE A 56 -10.39 -6.63 4.46
C ILE A 56 -9.91 -5.32 5.08
N LEU A 57 -9.28 -4.46 4.29
CA LEU A 57 -8.76 -3.18 4.79
C LEU A 57 -9.87 -2.25 5.23
N GLU A 58 -10.97 -2.18 4.47
CA GLU A 58 -12.14 -1.37 4.86
C GLU A 58 -12.75 -1.84 6.17
N ALA A 59 -12.85 -3.16 6.35
CA ALA A 59 -13.44 -3.73 7.55
C ALA A 59 -12.60 -3.46 8.80
N HIS A 60 -11.30 -3.27 8.66
CA HIS A 60 -10.39 -3.09 9.78
C HIS A 60 -9.82 -1.68 9.90
N GLU A 61 -10.28 -0.75 9.06
CA GLU A 61 -9.69 0.59 8.98
C GLU A 61 -9.63 1.30 10.32
N GLU A 62 -10.69 1.21 11.14
CA GLU A 62 -10.75 1.86 12.44
C GLU A 62 -10.06 1.06 13.54
N ALA A 63 -9.87 -0.22 13.32
CA ALA A 63 -9.36 -1.15 14.33
C ALA A 63 -7.94 -1.63 14.06
N ILE A 64 -7.28 -1.11 13.01
CA ILE A 64 -5.92 -1.53 12.69
C ILE A 64 -4.95 -0.89 13.66
N SER A 65 -4.69 -1.59 14.76
CA SER A 65 -3.63 -1.24 15.68
C SER A 65 -2.40 -2.11 15.43
N ASP A 66 -2.57 -3.23 14.74
CA ASP A 66 -1.49 -4.15 14.41
C ASP A 66 -1.68 -4.65 12.98
N TYR A 67 -0.75 -4.27 12.11
CA TYR A 67 -0.81 -4.66 10.71
C TYR A 67 -0.63 -6.15 10.47
N ARG A 68 -0.13 -6.89 11.47
CA ARG A 68 -0.03 -8.35 11.37
C ARG A 68 -1.39 -8.99 11.21
N ASP A 69 -2.44 -8.39 11.80
CA ASP A 69 -3.79 -8.92 11.67
C ASP A 69 -4.28 -8.82 10.24
N VAL A 70 -3.90 -7.74 9.54
CA VAL A 70 -4.26 -7.58 8.12
C VAL A 70 -3.59 -8.67 7.29
N PHE A 71 -2.30 -8.89 7.50
CA PHE A 71 -1.57 -9.94 6.77
C PHE A 71 -2.13 -11.32 7.05
N ARG A 72 -2.55 -11.57 8.27
CA ARG A 72 -3.16 -12.84 8.65
C ARG A 72 -4.46 -13.07 7.88
N GLU A 73 -5.30 -12.04 7.77
CA GLU A 73 -6.54 -12.13 7.01
C GLU A 73 -6.28 -12.37 5.51
N LEU A 74 -5.26 -11.72 4.96
CA LEU A 74 -4.90 -11.90 3.56
C LEU A 74 -4.37 -13.30 3.26
N ALA A 75 -3.80 -13.96 4.27
CA ALA A 75 -3.23 -15.29 4.11
C ALA A 75 -4.26 -16.43 4.15
N LYS A 76 -5.49 -16.13 4.52
CA LYS A 76 -6.55 -17.15 4.58
C LYS A 76 -7.04 -17.56 3.20
#